data_3468376d8b1a67ef384c2405dab0dd9a
#
_entry.id   3468376d8b1a67ef384c2405dab0dd9a
#
_cell.length_a   1.000
_cell.length_b   1.000
_cell.length_c   1.000
_cell.angle_alpha   90.00
_cell.angle_beta   90.00
_cell.angle_gamma   90.00
#
_symmetry.space_group_name_H-M   'P 1'
#
loop_
_entity.id
_entity.type
_entity.pdbx_description
1 polymer ?
#
loop_
_entity_poly.entity_id
_entity_poly.type
_entity_poly.pdbx_seq_one_letter_code
_entity_poly.pdbx_strand_id
1 'polypeptide(L)'
;MDCLTDKDNKILDIAIPHLECEIINNDNAIAIKYANGTMICAGKYTGNSKLSGFFTQYMRSEEDIKVNFPATFISNPYVVLQPTYDTYSVANILNSVSPNNFGFTALKGKDITNVATVSCYYIAIGRWK
;
A
#
# COMPACT_ATOMS: atom_id res chain seq x y z
N MET A 1 -4.65 -5.29 21.90
CA MET A 1 -3.23 -5.66 21.67
C MET A 1 -2.36 -4.43 21.79
N ASP A 2 -1.23 -4.56 22.47
CA ASP A 2 -0.29 -3.46 22.62
C ASP A 2 0.84 -3.57 21.60
N CYS A 3 1.12 -2.50 20.90
CA CYS A 3 2.15 -2.48 19.86
C CYS A 3 3.58 -2.40 20.43
N LEU A 4 3.75 -2.04 21.69
CA LEU A 4 5.04 -1.85 22.35
C LEU A 4 5.31 -2.86 23.47
N THR A 5 4.52 -3.92 23.56
CA THR A 5 4.69 -4.93 24.58
C THR A 5 5.68 -6.00 24.16
N ASP A 6 6.48 -6.42 25.10
CA ASP A 6 7.29 -7.63 25.03
C ASP A 6 6.92 -8.59 26.17
N LYS A 7 7.76 -9.57 26.40
CA LYS A 7 7.56 -10.51 27.51
C LYS A 7 7.57 -9.85 28.89
N ASP A 8 8.28 -8.75 28.99
CA ASP A 8 8.49 -8.02 30.25
C ASP A 8 7.76 -6.68 30.22
N ASN A 9 6.53 -6.72 29.86
CA ASN A 9 5.58 -5.62 29.70
C ASN A 9 5.69 -4.52 30.78
N LYS A 10 6.12 -4.87 31.95
CA LYS A 10 6.21 -3.96 33.12
C LYS A 10 7.16 -2.79 32.90
N ILE A 11 8.22 -2.95 32.14
CA ILE A 11 9.18 -1.88 31.88
C ILE A 11 8.56 -0.83 30.98
N LEU A 12 7.84 -1.26 29.96
CA LEU A 12 7.15 -0.36 29.02
C LEU A 12 6.01 0.38 29.71
N ASP A 13 5.26 -0.28 30.59
CA ASP A 13 4.16 0.33 31.32
C ASP A 13 4.62 1.45 32.28
N ILE A 14 5.83 1.36 32.80
CA ILE A 14 6.40 2.37 33.68
C ILE A 14 7.01 3.53 32.90
N ALA A 15 7.69 3.24 31.80
CA ALA A 15 8.48 4.21 31.04
C ALA A 15 7.69 4.99 30.01
N ILE A 16 6.66 4.39 29.42
CA ILE A 16 5.91 4.93 28.27
C ILE A 16 4.42 4.68 28.49
N PRO A 17 3.56 5.68 28.23
CA PRO A 17 2.11 5.45 28.24
C PRO A 17 1.74 4.28 27.36
N HIS A 18 0.81 3.46 27.81
CA HIS A 18 0.35 2.29 27.10
C HIS A 18 -0.20 2.68 25.70
N LEU A 19 0.41 2.18 24.66
CA LEU A 19 -0.03 2.40 23.28
C LEU A 19 -0.77 1.18 22.78
N GLU A 20 -2.09 1.24 22.81
CA GLU A 20 -2.93 0.16 22.28
C GLU A 20 -3.01 0.25 20.77
N CYS A 21 -3.05 -0.91 20.12
CA CYS A 21 -3.31 -1.01 18.70
C CYS A 21 -4.09 -2.27 18.36
N GLU A 22 -4.77 -2.22 17.24
CA GLU A 22 -5.41 -3.37 16.59
C GLU A 22 -4.70 -3.66 15.30
N ILE A 23 -4.35 -4.91 15.07
CA ILE A 23 -3.68 -5.35 13.85
C ILE A 23 -4.65 -6.21 13.04
N ILE A 24 -4.89 -5.80 11.80
CA ILE A 24 -5.70 -6.53 10.83
C ILE A 24 -4.76 -7.08 9.76
N ASN A 25 -4.72 -8.40 9.62
CA ASN A 25 -3.95 -9.07 8.59
C ASN A 25 -4.88 -9.67 7.54
N ASN A 26 -4.50 -9.50 6.28
CA ASN A 26 -4.98 -10.35 5.21
C ASN A 26 -3.77 -10.84 4.39
N ASP A 27 -3.98 -11.66 3.38
CA ASP A 27 -2.88 -12.37 2.68
C ASP A 27 -1.84 -11.43 2.07
N ASN A 28 -2.23 -10.21 1.69
CA ASN A 28 -1.38 -9.30 0.94
C ASN A 28 -1.15 -7.95 1.63
N ALA A 29 -1.77 -7.72 2.78
CA ALA A 29 -1.70 -6.42 3.43
C ALA A 29 -1.93 -6.51 4.93
N ILE A 30 -1.50 -5.48 5.62
CA ILE A 30 -1.68 -5.30 7.06
C ILE A 30 -2.22 -3.90 7.33
N ALA A 31 -3.11 -3.78 8.29
CA ALA A 31 -3.51 -2.49 8.85
C ALA A 31 -3.20 -2.47 10.33
N ILE A 32 -2.63 -1.38 10.80
CA ILE A 32 -2.37 -1.13 12.23
C ILE A 32 -3.17 0.10 12.63
N LYS A 33 -4.14 -0.08 13.50
CA LYS A 33 -4.96 0.99 14.07
C LYS A 33 -4.48 1.31 15.47
N TYR A 34 -3.99 2.51 15.66
CA TYR A 34 -3.57 3.00 16.99
C TYR A 34 -4.74 3.67 17.70
N ALA A 35 -4.74 3.57 19.01
CA ALA A 35 -5.81 4.15 19.85
C ALA A 35 -5.98 5.66 19.65
N ASN A 36 -4.91 6.36 19.29
CA ASN A 36 -4.95 7.81 19.00
C ASN A 36 -5.63 8.19 17.68
N GLY A 37 -6.11 7.21 16.92
CA GLY A 37 -6.77 7.44 15.63
C GLY A 37 -5.89 7.31 14.41
N THR A 38 -4.59 7.13 14.58
CA THR A 38 -3.69 6.89 13.45
C THR A 38 -3.88 5.47 12.92
N MET A 39 -3.87 5.33 11.60
CA MET A 39 -3.85 4.01 10.96
C MET A 39 -2.77 3.98 9.89
N ILE A 40 -2.04 2.86 9.86
CA ILE A 40 -1.05 2.57 8.83
C ILE A 40 -1.49 1.29 8.12
N CYS A 41 -1.63 1.37 6.81
CA CYS A 41 -1.81 0.19 5.95
C CYS A 41 -0.56 -0.01 5.10
N ALA A 42 -0.14 -1.25 4.95
CA ALA A 42 0.97 -1.60 4.09
C ALA A 42 0.70 -2.92 3.39
N GLY A 43 1.10 -3.03 2.14
CA GLY A 43 0.84 -4.24 1.40
C GLY A 43 1.51 -4.30 0.05
N LYS A 44 1.21 -5.38 -0.65
CA LYS A 44 1.68 -5.65 -1.99
C LYS A 44 0.49 -6.01 -2.88
N TYR A 45 0.42 -5.37 -4.03
CA TYR A 45 -0.47 -5.79 -5.12
C TYR A 45 0.34 -6.52 -6.18
N THR A 46 -0.19 -7.61 -6.72
CA THR A 46 0.34 -8.28 -7.90
C THR A 46 -0.83 -8.74 -8.76
N GLY A 47 -0.76 -8.45 -10.05
CA GLY A 47 -1.78 -8.85 -11.00
C GLY A 47 -1.29 -8.67 -12.42
N ASN A 48 -2.08 -9.13 -13.39
CA ASN A 48 -1.81 -8.92 -14.80
C ASN A 48 -2.56 -7.68 -15.30
N SER A 49 -1.90 -6.89 -16.11
CA SER A 49 -2.50 -5.72 -16.73
C SER A 49 -2.18 -5.68 -18.21
N LYS A 50 -3.14 -5.22 -18.99
CA LYS A 50 -2.93 -4.89 -20.38
C LYS A 50 -2.17 -3.58 -20.47
N LEU A 51 -1.16 -3.54 -21.33
CA LEU A 51 -0.27 -2.40 -21.50
C LEU A 51 -0.43 -1.80 -22.87
N SER A 52 -0.27 -0.48 -22.95
CA SER A 52 -0.23 0.26 -24.20
C SER A 52 0.97 1.20 -24.24
N GLY A 53 1.34 1.64 -25.43
CA GLY A 53 2.46 2.54 -25.62
C GLY A 53 2.27 3.87 -24.90
N PHE A 54 3.34 4.32 -24.23
CA PHE A 54 3.42 5.61 -23.56
C PHE A 54 4.78 6.21 -23.86
N PHE A 55 4.82 7.20 -24.73
CA PHE A 55 6.06 7.65 -25.37
C PHE A 55 6.76 6.52 -26.16
N THR A 56 7.92 6.81 -26.71
CA THR A 56 8.64 5.85 -27.56
C THR A 56 9.37 4.76 -26.78
N GLN A 57 9.57 4.93 -25.47
CA GLN A 57 10.43 4.04 -24.68
C GLN A 57 9.69 3.30 -23.57
N TYR A 58 8.39 3.56 -23.38
CA TYR A 58 7.64 3.05 -22.24
C TYR A 58 6.31 2.44 -22.66
N MET A 59 5.82 1.55 -21.80
CA MET A 59 4.45 1.02 -21.81
C MET A 59 3.78 1.37 -20.49
N ARG A 60 2.49 1.61 -20.52
CA ARG A 60 1.70 1.86 -19.31
C ARG A 60 0.51 0.90 -19.24
N SER A 61 0.04 0.62 -18.04
CA SER A 61 -1.24 -0.08 -17.87
C SER A 61 -2.36 0.75 -18.47
N GLU A 62 -3.23 0.12 -19.27
CA GLU A 62 -4.34 0.81 -19.93
C GLU A 62 -5.39 1.28 -18.94
N GLU A 63 -5.61 0.51 -17.89
CA GLU A 63 -6.60 0.80 -16.87
C GLU A 63 -5.96 1.28 -15.58
N ASP A 64 -6.70 2.10 -14.84
CA ASP A 64 -6.36 2.46 -13.47
C ASP A 64 -6.49 1.21 -12.58
N ILE A 65 -5.39 0.77 -12.02
CA ILE A 65 -5.37 -0.44 -11.21
C ILE A 65 -5.78 -0.07 -9.78
N LYS A 66 -6.93 -0.59 -9.35
CA LYS A 66 -7.47 -0.31 -8.01
C LYS A 66 -6.96 -1.32 -7.00
N VAL A 67 -6.52 -0.81 -5.85
CA VAL A 67 -6.04 -1.61 -4.72
C VAL A 67 -6.81 -1.22 -3.48
N ASN A 68 -7.49 -2.18 -2.87
CA ASN A 68 -8.25 -1.94 -1.65
C ASN A 68 -7.33 -1.99 -0.43
N PHE A 69 -7.54 -1.05 0.49
CA PHE A 69 -6.88 -1.11 1.80
C PHE A 69 -7.48 -2.23 2.65
N PRO A 70 -6.70 -2.82 3.56
CA PRO A 70 -7.23 -3.85 4.47
C PRO A 70 -8.20 -3.31 5.51
N ALA A 71 -8.28 -1.99 5.68
CA ALA A 71 -9.22 -1.30 6.56
C ALA A 71 -9.53 0.08 5.99
N THR A 72 -10.66 0.66 6.42
CA THR A 72 -11.16 1.94 5.89
C THR A 72 -10.66 3.12 6.72
N PHE A 73 -10.13 4.13 6.04
CA PHE A 73 -9.81 5.44 6.63
C PHE A 73 -11.08 6.31 6.72
N ILE A 74 -11.07 7.32 7.59
CA ILE A 74 -12.19 8.29 7.65
C ILE A 74 -12.08 9.38 6.59
N SER A 75 -10.89 9.57 6.02
CA SER A 75 -10.61 10.53 4.94
C SER A 75 -9.49 9.96 4.09
N ASN A 76 -9.17 10.62 2.99
CA ASN A 76 -8.11 10.15 2.10
C ASN A 76 -6.76 10.07 2.84
N PRO A 77 -6.12 8.91 2.88
CA PRO A 77 -4.78 8.78 3.48
C PRO A 77 -3.70 9.36 2.55
N TYR A 78 -2.52 9.53 3.09
CA TYR A 78 -1.31 9.68 2.28
C TYR A 78 -0.86 8.31 1.81
N VAL A 79 -0.55 8.19 0.53
CA VAL A 79 -0.15 6.92 -0.08
C VAL A 79 1.20 7.08 -0.76
N VAL A 80 2.11 6.17 -0.46
CA VAL A 80 3.43 6.07 -1.11
C VAL A 80 3.50 4.73 -1.81
N LEU A 81 3.95 4.76 -3.06
CA LEU A 81 4.05 3.58 -3.91
C LEU A 81 5.51 3.30 -4.25
N GLN A 82 5.81 2.01 -4.40
CA GLN A 82 7.10 1.55 -4.90
C GLN A 82 6.88 0.39 -5.86
N PRO A 83 7.47 0.42 -7.07
CA PRO A 83 7.48 -0.75 -7.94
C PRO A 83 8.27 -1.88 -7.28
N THR A 84 7.80 -3.09 -7.43
CA THR A 84 8.55 -4.26 -6.96
C THR A 84 9.69 -4.56 -7.93
N TYR A 85 10.68 -5.29 -7.45
CA TYR A 85 11.75 -5.80 -8.29
C TYR A 85 11.18 -6.80 -9.29
N ASP A 86 11.10 -6.38 -10.53
CA ASP A 86 10.44 -7.09 -11.60
C ASP A 86 11.04 -6.62 -12.93
N THR A 87 10.96 -7.45 -13.96
CA THR A 87 11.54 -7.16 -15.26
C THR A 87 10.87 -5.94 -15.88
N TYR A 88 11.66 -4.96 -16.27
CA TYR A 88 11.24 -3.74 -16.95
C TYR A 88 10.35 -2.79 -16.14
N SER A 89 10.16 -3.01 -14.85
CA SER A 89 9.44 -2.05 -14.01
C SER A 89 10.21 -0.74 -13.92
N VAL A 90 9.52 0.37 -14.18
CA VAL A 90 10.09 1.72 -14.15
C VAL A 90 9.51 2.52 -12.99
N ALA A 91 8.20 2.59 -12.88
CA ALA A 91 7.51 3.36 -11.86
C ALA A 91 6.06 2.91 -11.69
N ASN A 92 5.49 3.23 -10.55
CA ASN A 92 4.05 3.21 -10.32
C ASN A 92 3.60 4.63 -10.01
N ILE A 93 2.60 5.11 -10.72
CA ILE A 93 2.11 6.47 -10.63
C ILE A 93 0.76 6.44 -9.91
N LEU A 94 0.67 7.14 -8.79
CA LEU A 94 -0.58 7.26 -8.04
C LEU A 94 -1.57 8.15 -8.81
N ASN A 95 -2.75 7.62 -9.10
CA ASN A 95 -3.78 8.32 -9.87
C ASN A 95 -4.91 8.84 -9.00
N SER A 96 -5.31 8.07 -7.99
CA SER A 96 -6.45 8.39 -7.15
C SER A 96 -6.29 7.80 -5.76
N VAL A 97 -6.89 8.47 -4.78
CA VAL A 97 -6.95 7.99 -3.40
C VAL A 97 -8.34 8.22 -2.85
N SER A 98 -8.88 7.22 -2.18
CA SER A 98 -10.12 7.31 -1.40
C SER A 98 -9.90 6.70 -0.02
N PRO A 99 -10.88 6.81 0.90
CA PRO A 99 -10.77 6.13 2.19
C PRO A 99 -10.66 4.61 2.12
N ASN A 100 -11.08 4.00 1.02
CA ASN A 100 -11.16 2.54 0.88
C ASN A 100 -10.09 1.95 -0.04
N ASN A 101 -9.58 2.74 -0.99
CA ASN A 101 -8.66 2.24 -2.00
C ASN A 101 -7.81 3.35 -2.61
N PHE A 102 -6.84 2.94 -3.40
CA PHE A 102 -6.12 3.83 -4.30
C PHE A 102 -6.07 3.22 -5.71
N GLY A 103 -5.82 4.07 -6.69
CA GLY A 103 -5.59 3.65 -8.06
C GLY A 103 -4.21 4.05 -8.54
N PHE A 104 -3.58 3.21 -9.34
CA PHE A 104 -2.27 3.51 -9.89
C PHE A 104 -2.13 3.06 -11.34
N THR A 105 -1.19 3.67 -12.03
CA THR A 105 -0.73 3.27 -13.37
C THR A 105 0.67 2.69 -13.26
N ALA A 106 0.86 1.48 -13.76
CA ALA A 106 2.19 0.89 -13.85
C ALA A 106 2.88 1.36 -15.13
N LEU A 107 4.14 1.75 -15.00
CA LEU A 107 4.99 2.15 -16.11
C LEU A 107 6.12 1.14 -16.27
N LYS A 108 6.27 0.61 -17.48
CA LYS A 108 7.28 -0.41 -17.79
C LYS A 108 8.09 -0.02 -19.04
N GLY A 109 9.24 -0.65 -19.20
CA GLY A 109 10.06 -0.49 -20.40
C GLY A 109 9.38 -1.07 -21.63
N LYS A 110 9.81 -0.62 -22.81
CA LYS A 110 9.11 -0.83 -24.09
C LYS A 110 9.03 -2.28 -24.56
N ASP A 111 10.04 -3.09 -24.32
CA ASP A 111 10.18 -4.41 -24.95
C ASP A 111 9.51 -5.54 -24.17
N ILE A 112 8.29 -5.31 -23.71
CA ILE A 112 7.48 -6.32 -23.04
C ILE A 112 6.21 -6.62 -23.82
N THR A 113 5.58 -7.76 -23.47
CA THR A 113 4.32 -8.17 -24.10
C THR A 113 3.18 -7.21 -23.72
N ASN A 114 2.11 -7.22 -24.53
CA ASN A 114 0.93 -6.38 -24.30
C ASN A 114 0.21 -6.67 -22.98
N VAL A 115 0.41 -7.83 -22.40
CA VAL A 115 -0.10 -8.18 -21.07
C VAL A 115 1.10 -8.58 -20.22
N ALA A 116 1.25 -7.94 -19.08
CA ALA A 116 2.35 -8.20 -18.19
C ALA A 116 1.90 -8.20 -16.72
N THR A 117 2.67 -8.89 -15.91
CA THR A 117 2.52 -8.81 -14.45
C THR A 117 2.94 -7.43 -13.99
N VAL A 118 2.09 -6.80 -13.20
CA VAL A 118 2.38 -5.53 -12.53
C VAL A 118 2.32 -5.75 -11.03
N SER A 119 3.25 -5.15 -10.31
CA SER A 119 3.34 -5.27 -8.87
C SER A 119 3.60 -3.90 -8.25
N CYS A 120 3.08 -3.72 -7.05
CA CYS A 120 3.22 -2.47 -6.32
C CYS A 120 3.28 -2.75 -4.82
N TYR A 121 4.32 -2.29 -4.17
CA TYR A 121 4.33 -2.11 -2.72
C TYR A 121 3.71 -0.77 -2.38
N TYR A 122 2.95 -0.69 -1.31
CA TYR A 122 2.39 0.57 -0.86
C TYR A 122 2.42 0.69 0.66
N ILE A 123 2.46 1.94 1.11
CA ILE A 123 2.20 2.33 2.49
C ILE A 123 1.19 3.46 2.45
N ALA A 124 0.13 3.36 3.25
CA ALA A 124 -0.88 4.39 3.41
C ALA A 124 -0.96 4.79 4.88
N ILE A 125 -0.95 6.08 5.16
CA ILE A 125 -1.01 6.63 6.52
C ILE A 125 -2.12 7.65 6.59
N GLY A 126 -2.97 7.49 7.59
CA GLY A 126 -4.09 8.41 7.81
C GLY A 126 -4.78 8.14 9.14
N ARG A 127 -6.07 8.44 9.19
CA ARG A 127 -6.86 8.29 10.41
C ARG A 127 -8.02 7.32 10.18
N TRP A 128 -8.32 6.55 11.23
CA TRP A 128 -9.47 5.65 11.24
C TRP A 128 -10.58 6.12 12.17
N LYS A 129 -10.31 7.13 13.00
CA LYS A 129 -11.28 7.83 13.84
C LYS A 129 -10.84 9.27 14.12
#